data_5bc848b37d72b0674110967da2a23426
#
_entry.id   5bc848b37d72b0674110967da2a23426
#
_cell.length_a   1.000
_cell.length_b   1.000
_cell.length_c   1.000
_cell.angle_alpha   90.00
_cell.angle_beta   90.00
_cell.angle_gamma   90.00
#
_symmetry.space_group_name_H-M   'P 1'
#
loop_
_entity.id
_entity.type
_entity.pdbx_description
1 polymer ?
#
loop_
_entity_poly.entity_id
_entity_poly.type
_entity_poly.pdbx_seq_one_letter_code
_entity_poly.pdbx_strand_id
1 'polypeptide(L)'
;MNGQSKFDVETGHTAIPVTAVAALAARYPAFLLDQWGVLHDGQSPYPGAIQTLERLRASGARIILLSNTAKPEVSNIEMLERMGFAPALYDGIITAGDDARDAVEHDPDDFYRSLGRRCLPLTRPTERGLAQCAGLTLVESVEDADWLFLLSMEPPRESIARWRPLLERAAARDLPMVCGNPDLHRATQDRGLLEAPGQVAAFYASLGGTVRLHGKPEPRIYRTALARIGIDRSQVLAVGDSLPHDGLGAMRAGIDCAWVAGGVHIGEIGYRWGDPAGPEPAQCEALFARMGVRPAFILPTWHW
;
A
#
# COMPACT_ATOMS: atom_id res chain seq x y z
N MET A 1 35.46 -1.82 -46.46
CA MET A 1 34.03 -2.10 -46.61
C MET A 1 33.56 -2.59 -45.26
N ASN A 2 33.09 -1.66 -44.42
CA ASN A 2 32.63 -1.92 -43.06
C ASN A 2 31.10 -1.92 -43.07
N GLY A 3 30.55 -3.12 -42.98
CA GLY A 3 29.11 -3.31 -42.74
C GLY A 3 28.79 -3.32 -41.24
N GLN A 4 28.45 -2.18 -40.67
CA GLN A 4 27.80 -2.11 -39.39
C GLN A 4 26.30 -2.40 -39.58
N SER A 5 25.88 -3.60 -39.19
CA SER A 5 24.48 -3.97 -39.03
C SER A 5 23.96 -3.27 -37.79
N LYS A 6 23.15 -2.24 -37.96
CA LYS A 6 22.29 -1.68 -36.91
C LYS A 6 21.19 -2.70 -36.65
N PHE A 7 21.23 -3.36 -35.49
CA PHE A 7 20.06 -4.01 -34.93
C PHE A 7 19.21 -2.91 -34.27
N ASP A 8 18.29 -2.34 -35.03
CA ASP A 8 17.16 -1.61 -34.48
C ASP A 8 16.24 -2.63 -33.82
N VAL A 9 16.39 -2.77 -32.53
CA VAL A 9 15.37 -3.46 -31.68
C VAL A 9 14.20 -2.48 -31.59
N GLU A 10 13.24 -2.59 -32.49
CA GLU A 10 11.91 -2.03 -32.31
C GLU A 10 11.32 -2.67 -31.04
N THR A 11 11.42 -1.98 -29.91
CA THR A 11 10.64 -2.29 -28.71
C THR A 11 9.19 -1.87 -28.99
N GLY A 12 8.47 -2.73 -29.68
CA GLY A 12 7.03 -2.59 -29.90
C GLY A 12 6.26 -2.73 -28.59
N HIS A 13 6.38 -1.75 -27.70
CA HIS A 13 5.51 -1.66 -26.54
C HIS A 13 4.15 -1.16 -27.04
N THR A 14 3.18 -2.07 -27.11
CA THR A 14 1.76 -1.70 -27.27
C THR A 14 1.38 -0.73 -26.16
N ALA A 15 0.76 0.40 -26.53
CA ALA A 15 0.29 1.38 -25.56
C ALA A 15 -0.67 0.72 -24.57
N ILE A 16 -0.53 1.06 -23.28
CA ILE A 16 -1.42 0.54 -22.25
C ILE A 16 -2.82 1.13 -22.47
N PRO A 17 -3.88 0.30 -22.50
CA PRO A 17 -5.22 0.80 -22.74
C PRO A 17 -5.73 1.65 -21.58
N VAL A 18 -6.21 2.84 -21.90
CA VAL A 18 -7.05 3.64 -20.99
C VAL A 18 -8.45 3.08 -21.04
N THR A 19 -9.03 2.79 -19.89
CA THR A 19 -10.31 2.08 -19.79
C THR A 19 -11.19 2.62 -18.66
N ALA A 20 -12.39 2.06 -18.50
CA ALA A 20 -13.30 2.33 -17.40
C ALA A 20 -13.53 1.06 -16.56
N VAL A 21 -13.98 1.22 -15.32
CA VAL A 21 -14.23 0.11 -14.40
C VAL A 21 -15.25 -0.89 -14.98
N ALA A 22 -16.26 -0.41 -15.71
CA ALA A 22 -17.26 -1.25 -16.35
C ALA A 22 -16.65 -2.30 -17.31
N ALA A 23 -15.65 -1.92 -18.11
CA ALA A 23 -14.97 -2.84 -19.01
C ALA A 23 -14.12 -3.88 -18.26
N LEU A 24 -13.53 -3.49 -17.13
CA LEU A 24 -12.76 -4.38 -16.27
C LEU A 24 -13.67 -5.35 -15.49
N ALA A 25 -14.83 -4.89 -15.03
CA ALA A 25 -15.84 -5.74 -14.37
C ALA A 25 -16.36 -6.87 -15.26
N ALA A 26 -16.41 -6.65 -16.58
CA ALA A 26 -16.78 -7.71 -17.55
C ALA A 26 -15.67 -8.77 -17.73
N ARG A 27 -14.43 -8.47 -17.33
CA ARG A 27 -13.26 -9.32 -17.54
C ARG A 27 -12.77 -10.01 -16.28
N TYR A 28 -12.86 -9.33 -15.13
CA TYR A 28 -12.33 -9.82 -13.86
C TYR A 28 -13.47 -10.03 -12.85
N PRO A 29 -13.63 -11.26 -12.34
CA PRO A 29 -14.64 -11.54 -11.31
C PRO A 29 -14.18 -11.13 -9.89
N ALA A 30 -12.92 -10.69 -9.73
CA ALA A 30 -12.37 -10.34 -8.42
C ALA A 30 -11.42 -9.15 -8.45
N PHE A 31 -11.48 -8.32 -7.41
CA PHE A 31 -10.74 -7.07 -7.29
C PHE A 31 -10.04 -6.95 -5.94
N LEU A 32 -8.77 -6.54 -5.96
CA LEU A 32 -8.03 -6.04 -4.81
C LEU A 32 -7.90 -4.52 -4.96
N LEU A 33 -8.62 -3.75 -4.14
CA LEU A 33 -8.72 -2.31 -4.30
C LEU A 33 -7.93 -1.59 -3.22
N ASP A 34 -7.10 -0.63 -3.62
CA ASP A 34 -6.62 0.39 -2.70
C ASP A 34 -7.76 1.31 -2.24
N GLN A 35 -7.55 1.99 -1.13
CA GLN A 35 -8.52 2.89 -0.53
C GLN A 35 -8.16 4.35 -0.80
N TRP A 36 -7.03 4.82 -0.25
CA TRP A 36 -6.59 6.20 -0.36
C TRP A 36 -6.08 6.50 -1.77
N GLY A 37 -6.56 7.58 -2.40
CA GLY A 37 -6.22 7.91 -3.78
C GLY A 37 -7.10 7.22 -4.83
N VAL A 38 -7.87 6.20 -4.43
CA VAL A 38 -8.81 5.46 -5.28
C VAL A 38 -10.26 5.70 -4.86
N LEU A 39 -10.60 5.36 -3.61
CA LEU A 39 -11.97 5.45 -3.09
C LEU A 39 -12.26 6.78 -2.39
N HIS A 40 -11.28 7.32 -1.66
CA HIS A 40 -11.42 8.52 -0.83
C HIS A 40 -10.09 9.26 -0.67
N ASP A 41 -10.19 10.51 -0.21
CA ASP A 41 -9.04 11.38 0.11
C ASP A 41 -8.64 11.36 1.61
N GLY A 42 -9.22 10.42 2.36
CA GLY A 42 -9.06 10.30 3.81
C GLY A 42 -10.14 11.01 4.64
N GLN A 43 -11.00 11.79 4.01
CA GLN A 43 -12.10 12.50 4.66
C GLN A 43 -13.44 12.29 3.96
N SER A 44 -13.41 12.28 2.63
CA SER A 44 -14.59 12.18 1.78
C SER A 44 -14.37 11.19 0.65
N PRO A 45 -15.40 10.48 0.21
CA PRO A 45 -15.33 9.66 -0.98
C PRO A 45 -15.08 10.53 -2.22
N TYR A 46 -14.31 10.01 -3.16
CA TYR A 46 -14.23 10.63 -4.48
C TYR A 46 -15.57 10.58 -5.19
N PRO A 47 -15.89 11.58 -6.04
CA PRO A 47 -17.13 11.60 -6.82
C PRO A 47 -17.32 10.30 -7.59
N GLY A 48 -18.46 9.63 -7.40
CA GLY A 48 -18.81 8.38 -8.07
C GLY A 48 -18.19 7.11 -7.46
N ALA A 49 -17.32 7.20 -6.45
CA ALA A 49 -16.62 6.04 -5.91
C ALA A 49 -17.57 5.00 -5.28
N ILE A 50 -18.54 5.46 -4.49
CA ILE A 50 -19.53 4.57 -3.86
C ILE A 50 -20.38 3.90 -4.93
N GLN A 51 -20.92 4.66 -5.89
CA GLN A 51 -21.75 4.15 -6.99
C GLN A 51 -20.98 3.14 -7.85
N THR A 52 -19.69 3.34 -8.05
CA THR A 52 -18.84 2.41 -8.78
C THR A 52 -18.69 1.08 -8.02
N LEU A 53 -18.48 1.13 -6.69
CA LEU A 53 -18.47 -0.08 -5.86
C LEU A 53 -19.83 -0.80 -5.85
N GLU A 54 -20.94 -0.07 -5.77
CA GLU A 54 -22.29 -0.64 -5.83
C GLU A 54 -22.51 -1.41 -7.16
N ARG A 55 -22.12 -0.81 -8.28
CA ARG A 55 -22.23 -1.45 -9.59
C ARG A 55 -21.30 -2.65 -9.73
N LEU A 56 -20.08 -2.54 -9.25
CA LEU A 56 -19.11 -3.64 -9.24
C LEU A 56 -19.64 -4.80 -8.38
N ARG A 57 -20.20 -4.50 -7.19
CA ARG A 57 -20.83 -5.51 -6.35
C ARG A 57 -22.05 -6.16 -7.00
N ALA A 58 -22.90 -5.36 -7.68
CA ALA A 58 -24.06 -5.83 -8.41
C ALA A 58 -23.70 -6.74 -9.61
N SER A 59 -22.52 -6.61 -10.18
CA SER A 59 -22.00 -7.52 -11.21
C SER A 59 -21.57 -8.89 -10.65
N GLY A 60 -21.61 -9.08 -9.33
CA GLY A 60 -21.21 -10.32 -8.66
C GLY A 60 -19.72 -10.40 -8.33
N ALA A 61 -18.96 -9.32 -8.52
CA ALA A 61 -17.53 -9.31 -8.24
C ALA A 61 -17.22 -9.50 -6.76
N ARG A 62 -16.14 -10.24 -6.48
CA ARG A 62 -15.51 -10.33 -5.15
C ARG A 62 -14.57 -9.15 -4.96
N ILE A 63 -14.63 -8.52 -3.80
CA ILE A 63 -13.89 -7.28 -3.54
C ILE A 63 -13.19 -7.35 -2.19
N ILE A 64 -11.86 -7.28 -2.19
CA ILE A 64 -11.05 -7.09 -0.97
C ILE A 64 -10.39 -5.72 -1.06
N LEU A 65 -10.51 -4.93 0.01
CA LEU A 65 -9.80 -3.66 0.12
C LEU A 65 -8.42 -3.89 0.74
N LEU A 66 -7.37 -3.29 0.17
CA LEU A 66 -6.01 -3.31 0.70
C LEU A 66 -5.62 -1.93 1.22
N SER A 67 -4.98 -1.87 2.39
CA SER A 67 -4.52 -0.60 2.96
C SER A 67 -3.17 -0.74 3.67
N ASN A 68 -2.30 0.26 3.47
CA ASN A 68 -1.02 0.34 4.17
C ASN A 68 -1.14 0.91 5.60
N THR A 69 -2.35 1.16 6.09
CA THR A 69 -2.56 1.63 7.46
C THR A 69 -2.16 0.58 8.50
N ALA A 70 -1.65 1.04 9.63
CA ALA A 70 -1.41 0.18 10.79
C ALA A 70 -2.69 -0.16 11.59
N LYS A 71 -3.79 0.55 11.34
CA LYS A 71 -5.07 0.32 12.02
C LYS A 71 -5.68 -1.01 11.61
N PRO A 72 -6.36 -1.73 12.54
CA PRO A 72 -7.00 -3.00 12.23
C PRO A 72 -8.20 -2.85 11.30
N GLU A 73 -8.60 -3.97 10.67
CA GLU A 73 -9.77 -4.05 9.77
C GLU A 73 -11.01 -3.37 10.36
N VAL A 74 -11.34 -3.64 11.63
CA VAL A 74 -12.53 -3.08 12.29
C VAL A 74 -12.53 -1.55 12.31
N SER A 75 -11.39 -0.93 12.61
CA SER A 75 -11.29 0.54 12.61
C SER A 75 -11.39 1.15 11.21
N ASN A 76 -10.96 0.41 10.19
CA ASN A 76 -11.12 0.81 8.81
C ASN A 76 -12.58 0.72 8.34
N ILE A 77 -13.29 -0.35 8.72
CA ILE A 77 -14.72 -0.50 8.46
C ILE A 77 -15.48 0.70 9.03
N GLU A 78 -15.27 1.03 10.31
CA GLU A 78 -15.90 2.17 10.96
C GLU A 78 -15.59 3.51 10.27
N MET A 79 -14.37 3.68 9.77
CA MET A 79 -13.97 4.87 9.04
C MET A 79 -14.70 4.97 7.69
N LEU A 80 -14.74 3.89 6.93
CA LEU A 80 -15.41 3.81 5.63
C LEU A 80 -16.93 3.99 5.76
N GLU A 81 -17.56 3.41 6.79
CA GLU A 81 -18.98 3.61 7.07
C GLU A 81 -19.32 5.09 7.32
N ARG A 82 -18.48 5.81 8.10
CA ARG A 82 -18.66 7.26 8.30
C ARG A 82 -18.55 8.06 7.01
N MET A 83 -17.82 7.56 6.01
CA MET A 83 -17.72 8.15 4.66
C MET A 83 -18.84 7.69 3.73
N GLY A 84 -19.74 6.79 4.16
CA GLY A 84 -20.85 6.27 3.36
C GLY A 84 -20.57 4.97 2.60
N PHE A 85 -19.42 4.36 2.77
CA PHE A 85 -19.12 3.03 2.21
C PHE A 85 -19.71 1.93 3.11
N ALA A 86 -20.87 1.39 2.74
CA ALA A 86 -21.48 0.31 3.50
C ALA A 86 -20.60 -0.97 3.48
N PRO A 87 -20.48 -1.73 4.61
CA PRO A 87 -19.69 -2.96 4.65
C PRO A 87 -20.13 -4.03 3.65
N ALA A 88 -21.37 -3.99 3.17
CA ALA A 88 -21.88 -4.91 2.15
C ALA A 88 -21.26 -4.68 0.76
N LEU A 89 -20.53 -3.58 0.53
CA LEU A 89 -19.91 -3.25 -0.75
C LEU A 89 -18.61 -4.01 -1.00
N TYR A 90 -18.03 -4.64 0.01
CA TYR A 90 -16.77 -5.40 -0.09
C TYR A 90 -16.81 -6.65 0.79
N ASP A 91 -15.94 -7.62 0.51
CA ASP A 91 -15.87 -8.91 1.23
C ASP A 91 -14.89 -8.86 2.41
N GLY A 92 -14.17 -7.76 2.59
CA GLY A 92 -13.28 -7.53 3.73
C GLY A 92 -12.18 -6.52 3.41
N ILE A 93 -11.41 -6.18 4.44
CA ILE A 93 -10.25 -5.29 4.36
C ILE A 93 -9.03 -6.04 4.89
N ILE A 94 -7.88 -5.84 4.27
CA ILE A 94 -6.60 -6.32 4.78
C ILE A 94 -5.69 -5.11 4.94
N THR A 95 -5.16 -4.93 6.15
CA THR A 95 -4.31 -3.80 6.49
C THR A 95 -2.86 -4.25 6.70
N ALA A 96 -1.91 -3.36 6.46
CA ALA A 96 -0.51 -3.62 6.76
C ALA A 96 -0.29 -3.92 8.25
N GLY A 97 -1.06 -3.26 9.12
CA GLY A 97 -0.99 -3.52 10.56
C GLY A 97 -1.47 -4.91 10.95
N ASP A 98 -2.59 -5.38 10.38
CA ASP A 98 -3.06 -6.74 10.63
C ASP A 98 -2.11 -7.78 10.06
N ASP A 99 -1.58 -7.53 8.83
CA ASP A 99 -0.56 -8.38 8.21
C ASP A 99 0.71 -8.47 9.08
N ALA A 100 1.15 -7.36 9.69
CA ALA A 100 2.31 -7.33 10.58
C ALA A 100 2.04 -8.09 11.90
N ARG A 101 0.88 -7.86 12.52
CA ARG A 101 0.49 -8.57 13.77
C ARG A 101 0.37 -10.08 13.55
N ASP A 102 -0.29 -10.48 12.48
CA ASP A 102 -0.42 -11.88 12.12
C ASP A 102 0.96 -12.52 11.85
N ALA A 103 1.88 -11.81 11.22
CA ALA A 103 3.24 -12.32 11.01
C ALA A 103 3.99 -12.49 12.33
N VAL A 104 3.92 -11.51 13.22
CA VAL A 104 4.56 -11.59 14.55
C VAL A 104 4.03 -12.78 15.36
N GLU A 105 2.75 -13.10 15.23
CA GLU A 105 2.10 -14.17 16.00
C GLU A 105 2.26 -15.56 15.37
N HIS A 106 2.26 -15.66 14.03
CA HIS A 106 2.07 -16.94 13.35
C HIS A 106 3.07 -17.27 12.23
N ASP A 107 3.88 -16.30 11.76
CA ASP A 107 4.76 -16.56 10.62
C ASP A 107 5.90 -17.54 11.01
N PRO A 108 6.11 -18.62 10.25
CA PRO A 108 7.14 -19.60 10.54
C PRO A 108 8.56 -19.15 10.17
N ASP A 109 8.76 -17.98 9.57
CA ASP A 109 10.09 -17.45 9.25
C ASP A 109 10.93 -17.26 10.51
N ASP A 110 12.21 -17.63 10.44
CA ASP A 110 13.14 -17.55 11.56
C ASP A 110 13.31 -16.14 12.09
N PHE A 111 13.11 -15.12 11.26
CA PHE A 111 13.10 -13.74 11.70
C PHE A 111 12.05 -13.51 12.80
N TYR A 112 10.78 -13.90 12.58
CA TYR A 112 9.70 -13.71 13.55
C TYR A 112 9.87 -14.62 14.77
N ARG A 113 10.34 -15.85 14.57
CA ARG A 113 10.64 -16.79 15.66
C ARG A 113 11.75 -16.30 16.57
N SER A 114 12.70 -15.51 16.04
CA SER A 114 13.82 -14.95 16.81
C SER A 114 13.44 -13.67 17.57
N LEU A 115 12.30 -13.07 17.27
CA LEU A 115 11.80 -11.92 18.01
C LEU A 115 11.57 -12.31 19.47
N GLY A 116 12.15 -11.54 20.40
CA GLY A 116 11.89 -11.71 21.83
C GLY A 116 10.47 -11.27 22.19
N ARG A 117 10.14 -11.37 23.46
CA ARG A 117 8.80 -11.00 23.95
C ARG A 117 8.65 -9.52 24.33
N ARG A 118 9.75 -8.78 24.44
CA ARG A 118 9.74 -7.37 24.88
C ARG A 118 9.78 -6.46 23.65
N CYS A 119 8.64 -5.89 23.34
CA CYS A 119 8.44 -5.05 22.16
C CYS A 119 8.42 -3.57 22.56
N LEU A 120 9.24 -2.73 21.92
CA LEU A 120 9.15 -1.27 22.01
C LEU A 120 8.29 -0.75 20.84
N PRO A 121 7.04 -0.31 21.10
CA PRO A 121 6.20 0.25 20.06
C PRO A 121 6.61 1.67 19.69
N LEU A 122 6.85 1.91 18.40
CA LEU A 122 7.00 3.23 17.80
C LEU A 122 5.68 3.61 17.14
N THR A 123 4.89 4.38 17.86
CA THR A 123 3.51 4.73 17.49
C THR A 123 3.05 6.00 18.21
N ARG A 124 1.97 6.60 17.73
CA ARG A 124 1.31 7.67 18.50
C ARG A 124 0.87 7.15 19.87
N PRO A 125 0.98 7.94 20.93
CA PRO A 125 0.61 7.48 22.30
C PRO A 125 -0.80 6.91 22.38
N THR A 126 -1.76 7.53 21.69
CA THR A 126 -3.17 7.09 21.63
C THR A 126 -3.38 5.80 20.85
N GLU A 127 -2.39 5.34 20.11
CA GLU A 127 -2.45 4.15 19.25
C GLU A 127 -1.52 3.02 19.75
N ARG A 128 -0.98 3.14 20.97
CA ARG A 128 -0.09 2.13 21.56
C ARG A 128 -0.70 0.73 21.57
N GLY A 129 -2.02 0.63 21.73
CA GLY A 129 -2.75 -0.64 21.66
C GLY A 129 -2.64 -1.39 20.33
N LEU A 130 -2.25 -0.70 19.24
CA LEU A 130 -2.02 -1.35 17.95
C LEU A 130 -0.84 -2.33 17.96
N ALA A 131 0.11 -2.16 18.88
CA ALA A 131 1.26 -3.05 19.05
C ALA A 131 0.95 -4.29 19.90
N GLN A 132 -0.28 -4.41 20.44
CA GLN A 132 -0.63 -5.54 21.29
C GLN A 132 -0.78 -6.80 20.44
N CYS A 133 0.06 -7.80 20.71
CA CYS A 133 0.00 -9.14 20.16
C CYS A 133 0.05 -10.17 21.29
N ALA A 134 -0.42 -11.37 21.03
CA ALA A 134 -0.44 -12.42 22.03
C ALA A 134 0.97 -12.74 22.56
N GLY A 135 1.15 -12.77 23.86
CA GLY A 135 2.40 -13.13 24.51
C GLY A 135 3.50 -12.04 24.49
N LEU A 136 3.21 -10.84 23.98
CA LEU A 136 4.14 -9.71 24.02
C LEU A 136 4.00 -8.88 25.30
N THR A 137 5.13 -8.34 25.73
CA THR A 137 5.23 -7.32 26.78
C THR A 137 5.69 -6.01 26.12
N LEU A 138 4.86 -4.97 26.18
CA LEU A 138 5.21 -3.66 25.67
C LEU A 138 6.11 -2.93 26.67
N VAL A 139 7.29 -2.53 26.21
CA VAL A 139 8.29 -1.81 27.02
C VAL A 139 8.37 -0.34 26.60
N GLU A 140 9.05 0.47 27.44
CA GLU A 140 9.15 1.93 27.25
C GLU A 140 10.53 2.40 26.80
N SER A 141 11.55 1.55 26.91
CA SER A 141 12.93 1.92 26.60
C SER A 141 13.57 0.94 25.61
N VAL A 142 14.57 1.44 24.88
CA VAL A 142 15.40 0.64 23.99
C VAL A 142 16.17 -0.43 24.79
N GLU A 143 16.59 -0.08 26.02
CA GLU A 143 17.39 -0.93 26.90
C GLU A 143 16.63 -2.19 27.31
N ASP A 144 15.31 -2.08 27.46
CA ASP A 144 14.44 -3.19 27.83
C ASP A 144 13.89 -3.98 26.64
N ALA A 145 14.05 -3.45 25.40
CA ALA A 145 13.47 -4.02 24.22
C ALA A 145 14.30 -5.19 23.65
N ASP A 146 13.59 -6.13 23.06
CA ASP A 146 14.14 -7.18 22.20
C ASP A 146 14.01 -6.79 20.72
N TRP A 147 13.01 -5.97 20.35
CA TRP A 147 12.74 -5.50 19.01
C TRP A 147 11.83 -4.26 18.99
N LEU A 148 11.70 -3.63 17.81
CA LEU A 148 10.91 -2.43 17.57
C LEU A 148 9.69 -2.73 16.72
N PHE A 149 8.49 -2.21 17.10
CA PHE A 149 7.29 -2.30 16.30
C PHE A 149 6.86 -0.90 15.85
N LEU A 150 7.17 -0.56 14.60
CA LEU A 150 6.84 0.73 14.00
C LEU A 150 5.47 0.67 13.32
N LEU A 151 4.50 1.44 13.81
CA LEU A 151 3.11 1.37 13.35
C LEU A 151 2.56 2.70 12.88
N SER A 152 2.76 3.78 13.65
CA SER A 152 2.20 5.08 13.29
C SER A 152 3.03 6.22 13.85
N MET A 153 2.86 7.41 13.25
CA MET A 153 3.53 8.62 13.69
C MET A 153 2.69 9.87 13.38
N GLU A 154 2.99 10.97 14.06
CA GLU A 154 2.38 12.28 13.83
C GLU A 154 3.44 13.36 13.95
N PRO A 155 4.13 13.73 12.85
CA PRO A 155 5.13 14.78 12.87
C PRO A 155 4.54 16.15 13.30
N PRO A 156 5.30 16.98 14.03
CA PRO A 156 6.70 16.77 14.45
C PRO A 156 6.87 16.00 15.77
N ARG A 157 5.81 15.58 16.45
CA ARG A 157 5.88 14.90 17.76
C ARG A 157 6.58 13.54 17.63
N GLU A 158 6.09 12.70 16.72
CA GLU A 158 6.70 11.45 16.29
C GLU A 158 7.28 11.69 14.89
N SER A 159 8.61 11.75 14.78
CA SER A 159 9.34 12.04 13.53
C SER A 159 10.71 11.39 13.55
N ILE A 160 11.36 11.29 12.41
CA ILE A 160 12.75 10.82 12.31
C ILE A 160 13.67 11.67 13.23
N ALA A 161 13.52 12.99 13.19
CA ALA A 161 14.35 13.89 14.01
C ALA A 161 14.18 13.61 15.51
N ARG A 162 12.94 13.38 15.95
CA ARG A 162 12.62 13.10 17.35
C ARG A 162 13.08 11.71 17.80
N TRP A 163 12.92 10.72 16.92
CA TRP A 163 13.27 9.33 17.21
C TRP A 163 14.73 8.97 16.91
N ARG A 164 15.48 9.83 16.22
CA ARG A 164 16.89 9.58 15.85
C ARG A 164 17.74 9.03 17.00
N PRO A 165 17.81 9.66 18.21
CA PRO A 165 18.65 9.13 19.29
C PRO A 165 18.23 7.75 19.78
N LEU A 166 16.91 7.43 19.71
CA LEU A 166 16.36 6.12 20.04
C LEU A 166 16.78 5.10 18.98
N LEU A 167 16.61 5.43 17.68
CA LEU A 167 16.94 4.56 16.57
C LEU A 167 18.42 4.24 16.49
N GLU A 168 19.29 5.22 16.76
CA GLU A 168 20.75 5.02 16.82
C GLU A 168 21.15 4.06 17.95
N ARG A 169 20.56 4.20 19.15
CA ARG A 169 20.77 3.23 20.24
C ARG A 169 20.24 1.84 19.91
N ALA A 170 19.07 1.75 19.28
CA ALA A 170 18.48 0.48 18.88
C ALA A 170 19.36 -0.23 17.83
N ALA A 171 19.89 0.51 16.83
CA ALA A 171 20.80 -0.03 15.83
C ALA A 171 22.12 -0.52 16.45
N ALA A 172 22.67 0.24 17.42
CA ALA A 172 23.87 -0.18 18.15
C ALA A 172 23.69 -1.46 18.99
N ARG A 173 22.44 -1.86 19.23
CA ARG A 173 22.06 -3.12 19.91
C ARG A 173 21.56 -4.20 18.93
N ASP A 174 21.64 -3.97 17.62
CA ASP A 174 21.16 -4.87 16.58
C ASP A 174 19.67 -5.26 16.75
N LEU A 175 18.83 -4.38 17.32
CA LEU A 175 17.42 -4.69 17.51
C LEU A 175 16.72 -4.80 16.14
N PRO A 176 15.99 -5.88 15.85
CA PRO A 176 15.18 -5.93 14.63
C PRO A 176 13.96 -5.02 14.72
N MET A 177 13.47 -4.56 13.56
CA MET A 177 12.27 -3.74 13.42
C MET A 177 11.24 -4.44 12.54
N VAL A 178 9.99 -4.51 12.99
CA VAL A 178 8.82 -4.79 12.17
C VAL A 178 8.10 -3.47 11.90
N CYS A 179 7.80 -3.18 10.65
CA CYS A 179 7.08 -1.96 10.23
C CYS A 179 5.73 -2.34 9.62
N GLY A 180 4.63 -1.97 10.28
CA GLY A 180 3.25 -2.23 9.88
C GLY A 180 2.61 -1.08 9.10
N ASN A 181 3.40 -0.16 8.56
CA ASN A 181 2.98 0.87 7.61
C ASN A 181 4.19 1.29 6.76
N PRO A 182 4.30 0.83 5.51
CA PRO A 182 5.48 1.06 4.67
C PRO A 182 5.45 2.38 3.91
N ASP A 183 4.40 3.19 4.04
CA ASP A 183 4.27 4.44 3.31
C ASP A 183 5.40 5.41 3.67
N LEU A 184 6.03 6.01 2.65
CA LEU A 184 7.09 7.00 2.84
C LEU A 184 6.54 8.37 3.21
N HIS A 185 5.35 8.70 2.71
CA HIS A 185 4.71 9.99 2.91
C HIS A 185 3.21 9.83 3.15
N ARG A 186 2.67 10.77 3.91
CA ARG A 186 1.23 10.94 4.07
C ARG A 186 0.84 12.32 3.52
N ALA A 187 -0.10 12.35 2.58
CA ALA A 187 -0.67 13.58 2.09
C ALA A 187 -1.46 14.31 3.19
N THR A 188 -1.39 15.64 3.20
CA THR A 188 -2.19 16.51 4.06
C THR A 188 -3.24 17.25 3.25
N GLN A 189 -4.24 17.83 3.94
CA GLN A 189 -5.28 18.65 3.32
C GLN A 189 -4.73 19.82 2.48
N ASP A 190 -3.63 20.41 2.94
CA ASP A 190 -2.96 21.53 2.26
C ASP A 190 -2.09 21.07 1.08
N ARG A 191 -2.24 19.79 0.65
CA ARG A 191 -1.42 19.14 -0.38
C ARG A 191 0.07 19.09 -0.04
N GLY A 192 0.40 19.23 1.24
CA GLY A 192 1.74 18.94 1.77
C GLY A 192 1.98 17.45 1.94
N LEU A 193 3.23 17.09 2.10
CA LEU A 193 3.65 15.74 2.43
C LEU A 193 4.28 15.74 3.82
N LEU A 194 3.78 14.87 4.70
CA LEU A 194 4.39 14.58 5.99
C LEU A 194 5.17 13.28 5.93
N GLU A 195 6.17 13.16 6.78
CA GLU A 195 6.86 11.90 7.06
C GLU A 195 5.84 10.83 7.44
N ALA A 196 6.06 9.60 6.94
CA ALA A 196 5.29 8.43 7.31
C ALA A 196 6.23 7.31 7.80
N PRO A 197 5.70 6.26 8.45
CA PRO A 197 6.54 5.25 9.11
C PRO A 197 7.56 4.59 8.19
N GLY A 198 7.27 4.40 6.90
CA GLY A 198 8.23 3.86 5.94
C GLY A 198 9.53 4.67 5.85
N GLN A 199 9.51 6.00 6.02
CA GLN A 199 10.75 6.81 6.08
C GLN A 199 11.56 6.51 7.34
N VAL A 200 10.91 6.28 8.47
CA VAL A 200 11.58 5.90 9.72
C VAL A 200 12.23 4.52 9.56
N ALA A 201 11.52 3.58 8.93
CA ALA A 201 12.04 2.25 8.62
C ALA A 201 13.27 2.32 7.68
N ALA A 202 13.20 3.15 6.62
CA ALA A 202 14.31 3.37 5.70
C ALA A 202 15.51 4.04 6.39
N PHE A 203 15.26 5.03 7.25
CA PHE A 203 16.31 5.63 8.05
C PHE A 203 16.98 4.61 9.00
N TYR A 204 16.16 3.77 9.67
CA TYR A 204 16.69 2.72 10.55
C TYR A 204 17.54 1.69 9.79
N ALA A 205 17.11 1.29 8.61
CA ALA A 205 17.89 0.42 7.73
C ALA A 205 19.22 1.06 7.30
N SER A 206 19.25 2.38 7.09
CA SER A 206 20.49 3.12 6.76
C SER A 206 21.50 3.16 7.90
N LEU A 207 21.07 2.93 9.13
CA LEU A 207 21.95 2.76 10.32
C LEU A 207 22.45 1.32 10.47
N GLY A 208 22.10 0.42 9.55
CA GLY A 208 22.45 -1.01 9.62
C GLY A 208 21.39 -1.88 10.32
N GLY A 209 20.27 -1.31 10.75
CA GLY A 209 19.18 -2.04 11.41
C GLY A 209 18.46 -3.00 10.46
N THR A 210 18.12 -4.19 10.96
CA THR A 210 17.30 -5.15 10.22
C THR A 210 15.83 -4.75 10.27
N VAL A 211 15.16 -4.63 9.11
CA VAL A 211 13.77 -4.21 8.99
C VAL A 211 12.96 -5.24 8.21
N ARG A 212 11.75 -5.54 8.68
CA ARG A 212 10.69 -6.24 7.92
C ARG A 212 9.52 -5.29 7.70
N LEU A 213 9.21 -5.03 6.43
CA LEU A 213 8.07 -4.20 6.03
C LEU A 213 6.83 -5.09 5.83
N HIS A 214 5.67 -4.55 6.17
CA HIS A 214 4.36 -5.13 5.93
C HIS A 214 3.47 -4.18 5.15
N GLY A 215 2.52 -4.73 4.40
CA GLY A 215 1.69 -3.97 3.50
C GLY A 215 2.18 -4.01 2.06
N LYS A 216 1.57 -3.21 1.19
CA LYS A 216 1.97 -3.09 -0.22
C LYS A 216 3.34 -2.37 -0.31
N PRO A 217 4.28 -2.80 -1.13
CA PRO A 217 4.23 -3.83 -2.18
C PRO A 217 4.69 -5.24 -1.72
N GLU A 218 4.71 -5.52 -0.42
CA GLU A 218 5.24 -6.79 0.07
C GLU A 218 4.33 -7.98 -0.31
N PRO A 219 4.89 -9.11 -0.78
CA PRO A 219 4.09 -10.21 -1.29
C PRO A 219 3.14 -10.85 -0.28
N ARG A 220 3.42 -10.70 1.03
CA ARG A 220 2.63 -11.33 2.08
C ARG A 220 1.19 -10.85 2.10
N ILE A 221 0.95 -9.52 2.05
CA ILE A 221 -0.40 -8.95 2.06
C ILE A 221 -1.22 -9.42 0.84
N TYR A 222 -0.58 -9.55 -0.32
CA TYR A 222 -1.25 -10.07 -1.54
C TYR A 222 -1.57 -11.56 -1.43
N ARG A 223 -0.68 -12.38 -0.85
CA ARG A 223 -0.98 -13.82 -0.61
C ARG A 223 -2.17 -13.98 0.31
N THR A 224 -2.25 -13.20 1.40
CA THR A 224 -3.40 -13.18 2.31
C THR A 224 -4.68 -12.77 1.58
N ALA A 225 -4.61 -11.72 0.75
CA ALA A 225 -5.75 -11.25 -0.02
C ALA A 225 -6.24 -12.29 -1.05
N LEU A 226 -5.33 -12.90 -1.79
CA LEU A 226 -5.66 -13.95 -2.78
C LEU A 226 -6.25 -15.19 -2.11
N ALA A 227 -5.73 -15.59 -0.96
CA ALA A 227 -6.28 -16.70 -0.17
C ALA A 227 -7.70 -16.38 0.33
N ARG A 228 -7.95 -15.15 0.82
CA ARG A 228 -9.27 -14.72 1.31
C ARG A 228 -10.29 -14.60 0.17
N ILE A 229 -9.85 -14.15 -1.02
CA ILE A 229 -10.73 -14.01 -2.20
C ILE A 229 -11.11 -15.36 -2.80
N GLY A 230 -10.20 -16.34 -2.74
CA GLY A 230 -10.47 -17.73 -3.12
C GLY A 230 -10.73 -17.94 -4.61
N ILE A 231 -10.22 -17.07 -5.48
CA ILE A 231 -10.34 -17.11 -6.94
C ILE A 231 -8.93 -17.21 -7.54
N ASP A 232 -8.80 -17.89 -8.69
CA ASP A 232 -7.50 -17.98 -9.38
C ASP A 232 -6.91 -16.59 -9.64
N ARG A 233 -5.63 -16.43 -9.35
CA ARG A 233 -4.95 -15.13 -9.45
C ARG A 233 -5.03 -14.50 -10.85
N SER A 234 -5.10 -15.30 -11.91
CA SER A 234 -5.26 -14.81 -13.29
C SER A 234 -6.61 -14.11 -13.54
N GLN A 235 -7.57 -14.30 -12.63
CA GLN A 235 -8.90 -13.69 -12.65
C GLN A 235 -9.04 -12.55 -11.63
N VAL A 236 -7.95 -12.16 -10.96
CA VAL A 236 -7.93 -11.08 -9.97
C VAL A 236 -7.25 -9.86 -10.56
N LEU A 237 -7.86 -8.70 -10.39
CA LEU A 237 -7.30 -7.41 -10.77
C LEU A 237 -6.97 -6.58 -9.51
N ALA A 238 -5.71 -6.14 -9.41
CA ALA A 238 -5.36 -5.09 -8.46
C ALA A 238 -5.73 -3.73 -9.03
N VAL A 239 -6.24 -2.82 -8.20
CA VAL A 239 -6.51 -1.43 -8.57
C VAL A 239 -5.90 -0.53 -7.50
N GLY A 240 -5.06 0.41 -7.91
CA GLY A 240 -4.42 1.35 -7.01
C GLY A 240 -3.84 2.55 -7.75
N ASP A 241 -3.47 3.58 -7.01
CA ASP A 241 -2.93 4.81 -7.57
C ASP A 241 -1.40 4.92 -7.45
N SER A 242 -0.79 4.12 -6.58
CA SER A 242 0.64 4.16 -6.28
C SER A 242 1.40 3.08 -7.03
N LEU A 243 2.19 3.46 -8.04
CA LEU A 243 3.02 2.50 -8.78
C LEU A 243 4.02 1.75 -7.88
N PRO A 244 4.74 2.40 -6.92
CA PRO A 244 5.66 1.70 -6.05
C PRO A 244 4.99 0.78 -5.02
N HIS A 245 3.71 0.98 -4.70
CA HIS A 245 2.97 0.13 -3.76
C HIS A 245 2.03 -0.84 -4.50
N ASP A 246 1.04 -0.33 -5.22
CA ASP A 246 0.02 -1.14 -5.87
C ASP A 246 0.53 -1.84 -7.12
N GLY A 247 1.18 -1.07 -8.02
CA GLY A 247 1.70 -1.59 -9.27
C GLY A 247 2.80 -2.63 -9.05
N LEU A 248 3.81 -2.29 -8.25
CA LEU A 248 4.91 -3.21 -7.91
C LEU A 248 4.41 -4.42 -7.12
N GLY A 249 3.46 -4.23 -6.20
CA GLY A 249 2.89 -5.31 -5.42
C GLY A 249 2.09 -6.29 -6.28
N ALA A 250 1.25 -5.80 -7.18
CA ALA A 250 0.53 -6.61 -8.15
C ALA A 250 1.48 -7.41 -9.05
N MET A 251 2.52 -6.75 -9.57
CA MET A 251 3.56 -7.39 -10.38
C MET A 251 4.26 -8.53 -9.62
N ARG A 252 4.65 -8.31 -8.35
CA ARG A 252 5.26 -9.34 -7.50
C ARG A 252 4.30 -10.48 -7.17
N ALA A 253 3.00 -10.19 -7.07
CA ALA A 253 1.96 -11.18 -6.85
C ALA A 253 1.57 -11.98 -8.11
N GLY A 254 2.01 -11.55 -9.29
CA GLY A 254 1.68 -12.15 -10.58
C GLY A 254 0.21 -11.97 -10.95
N ILE A 255 -0.36 -10.80 -10.64
CA ILE A 255 -1.71 -10.38 -11.01
C ILE A 255 -1.68 -9.10 -11.85
N ASP A 256 -2.70 -8.89 -12.68
CA ASP A 256 -2.85 -7.66 -13.44
C ASP A 256 -3.12 -6.47 -12.52
N CYS A 257 -2.66 -5.29 -12.95
CA CYS A 257 -2.91 -4.03 -12.25
C CYS A 257 -3.59 -3.03 -13.17
N ALA A 258 -4.64 -2.38 -12.68
CA ALA A 258 -5.20 -1.17 -13.25
C ALA A 258 -4.75 0.03 -12.39
N TRP A 259 -3.93 0.90 -12.97
CA TRP A 259 -3.41 2.07 -12.28
C TRP A 259 -4.36 3.26 -12.42
N VAL A 260 -4.70 3.91 -11.29
CA VAL A 260 -5.57 5.10 -11.23
C VAL A 260 -4.71 6.36 -11.38
N ALA A 261 -4.79 6.99 -12.53
CA ALA A 261 -3.98 8.16 -12.88
C ALA A 261 -4.32 9.41 -12.06
N GLY A 262 -5.58 9.50 -11.59
CA GLY A 262 -6.08 10.61 -10.78
C GLY A 262 -5.63 10.62 -9.31
N GLY A 263 -4.78 9.68 -8.91
CA GLY A 263 -4.28 9.53 -7.54
C GLY A 263 -2.94 10.23 -7.28
N VAL A 264 -2.04 9.57 -6.52
CA VAL A 264 -0.81 10.16 -5.97
C VAL A 264 0.15 10.72 -7.04
N HIS A 265 0.18 10.14 -8.23
CA HIS A 265 1.05 10.56 -9.33
C HIS A 265 0.45 11.63 -10.25
N ILE A 266 -0.74 12.15 -9.95
CA ILE A 266 -1.46 13.09 -10.82
C ILE A 266 -0.62 14.31 -11.23
N GLY A 267 0.16 14.86 -10.29
CA GLY A 267 1.04 16.01 -10.53
C GLY A 267 2.25 15.66 -11.42
N GLU A 268 2.76 14.43 -11.34
CA GLU A 268 3.92 13.99 -12.09
C GLU A 268 3.64 13.79 -13.59
N ILE A 269 2.40 13.42 -13.92
CA ILE A 269 1.94 13.25 -15.30
C ILE A 269 1.19 14.48 -15.84
N GLY A 270 1.07 15.56 -15.03
CA GLY A 270 0.35 16.77 -15.43
C GLY A 270 -1.15 16.55 -15.72
N TYR A 271 -1.72 15.46 -15.21
CA TYR A 271 -3.14 15.14 -15.40
C TYR A 271 -4.02 16.05 -14.53
N ARG A 272 -5.18 16.43 -15.05
CA ARG A 272 -6.20 17.14 -14.29
C ARG A 272 -7.35 16.19 -13.98
N TRP A 273 -7.64 15.99 -12.71
CA TRP A 273 -8.69 15.08 -12.27
C TRP A 273 -10.03 15.40 -12.96
N GLY A 274 -10.67 14.37 -13.54
CA GLY A 274 -11.93 14.50 -14.26
C GLY A 274 -11.81 15.10 -15.67
N ASP A 275 -10.60 15.30 -16.19
CA ASP A 275 -10.41 15.72 -17.59
C ASP A 275 -10.91 14.61 -18.53
N PRO A 276 -11.89 14.90 -19.41
CA PRO A 276 -12.46 13.91 -20.32
C PRO A 276 -11.46 13.39 -21.36
N ALA A 277 -10.36 14.11 -21.62
CA ALA A 277 -9.29 13.65 -22.49
C ALA A 277 -8.47 12.51 -21.88
N GLY A 278 -8.58 12.32 -20.55
CA GLY A 278 -7.75 11.37 -19.82
C GLY A 278 -6.30 11.83 -19.66
N PRO A 279 -5.45 11.00 -19.03
CA PRO A 279 -4.03 11.29 -18.88
C PRO A 279 -3.31 11.13 -20.23
N GLU A 280 -2.29 11.99 -20.47
CA GLU A 280 -1.48 11.95 -21.68
C GLU A 280 -0.63 10.66 -21.73
N PRO A 281 -0.78 9.81 -22.76
CA PRO A 281 -0.09 8.51 -22.81
C PRO A 281 1.42 8.61 -22.68
N ALA A 282 2.05 9.60 -23.32
CA ALA A 282 3.51 9.78 -23.28
C ALA A 282 4.02 10.09 -21.87
N GLN A 283 3.25 10.84 -21.07
CA GLN A 283 3.60 11.15 -19.68
C GLN A 283 3.45 9.91 -18.79
N CYS A 284 2.41 9.11 -19.03
CA CYS A 284 2.23 7.84 -18.32
C CYS A 284 3.39 6.88 -18.62
N GLU A 285 3.77 6.69 -19.88
CA GLU A 285 4.88 5.81 -20.26
C GLU A 285 6.21 6.28 -19.66
N ALA A 286 6.48 7.59 -19.64
CA ALA A 286 7.67 8.15 -19.00
C ALA A 286 7.70 7.86 -17.50
N LEU A 287 6.54 7.94 -16.81
CA LEU A 287 6.41 7.59 -15.41
C LEU A 287 6.65 6.10 -15.18
N PHE A 288 6.04 5.21 -15.98
CA PHE A 288 6.21 3.76 -15.87
C PHE A 288 7.67 3.34 -16.09
N ALA A 289 8.34 3.91 -17.08
CA ALA A 289 9.76 3.65 -17.33
C ALA A 289 10.64 4.09 -16.16
N ARG A 290 10.37 5.26 -15.56
CA ARG A 290 11.10 5.77 -14.39
C ARG A 290 10.88 4.90 -13.16
N MET A 291 9.65 4.43 -12.92
CA MET A 291 9.29 3.60 -11.77
C MET A 291 9.66 2.12 -11.95
N GLY A 292 9.96 1.68 -13.19
CA GLY A 292 10.21 0.26 -13.49
C GLY A 292 8.97 -0.63 -13.28
N VAL A 293 7.79 -0.03 -13.33
CA VAL A 293 6.49 -0.71 -13.09
C VAL A 293 5.54 -0.36 -14.22
N ARG A 294 4.99 -1.39 -14.88
CA ARG A 294 4.08 -1.21 -16.00
C ARG A 294 2.74 -1.88 -15.69
N PRO A 295 1.65 -1.12 -15.46
CA PRO A 295 0.33 -1.67 -15.21
C PRO A 295 -0.27 -2.27 -16.50
N ALA A 296 -1.27 -3.13 -16.37
CA ALA A 296 -2.00 -3.70 -17.50
C ALA A 296 -3.03 -2.71 -18.07
N PHE A 297 -3.55 -1.79 -17.25
CA PHE A 297 -4.57 -0.81 -17.62
C PHE A 297 -4.31 0.53 -16.94
N ILE A 298 -4.82 1.59 -17.56
CA ILE A 298 -4.91 2.93 -16.97
C ILE A 298 -6.40 3.25 -16.75
N LEU A 299 -6.74 3.61 -15.52
CA LEU A 299 -8.01 4.23 -15.16
C LEU A 299 -7.77 5.73 -14.94
N PRO A 300 -8.41 6.63 -15.67
CA PRO A 300 -8.29 8.07 -15.40
C PRO A 300 -8.67 8.41 -13.95
N THR A 301 -9.79 7.84 -13.48
CA THR A 301 -10.29 7.89 -12.10
C THR A 301 -11.03 6.60 -11.79
N TRP A 302 -11.33 6.36 -10.51
CA TRP A 302 -12.20 5.25 -10.10
C TRP A 302 -13.66 5.61 -10.41
N HIS A 303 -14.06 5.35 -11.62
CA HIS A 303 -15.41 5.64 -12.11
C HIS A 303 -15.90 4.54 -13.07
N TRP A 304 -17.23 4.28 -13.01
CA TRP A 304 -17.87 3.21 -13.81
C TRP A 304 -17.89 3.48 -15.30
#